data_8b1c8ac0a295f8012e1309297925bbee
#
_entry.id   8b1c8ac0a295f8012e1309297925bbee
#
_cell.length_a   1.000
_cell.length_b   1.000
_cell.length_c   1.000
_cell.angle_alpha   90.00
_cell.angle_beta   90.00
_cell.angle_gamma   90.00
#
_symmetry.space_group_name_H-M   'P 1'
#
loop_
_entity.id
_entity.type
_entity.pdbx_description
1 polymer ?
#
loop_
_entity_poly.entity_id
_entity_poly.type
_entity_poly.pdbx_seq_one_letter_code
_entity_poly.pdbx_strand_id
1 'polypeptide(L)'
;MNLIKCYQTNSSWYKGAKRNSTPVGILWHATAAGNPTLKRYVQPMETDANYQEMITLLGKNKYGNDWNHIEHEAGLNAWIGQLADGSIATIQAGEWTTTPWGCGAGSKGSCNGYIKTSSSRTYNGQHWVQFEICDDGYKDKQYFDKVY
;
A
#
# COMPACT_ATOMS: atom_id res chain seq x y z
N MET A 1 -16.06 5.73 -6.72
CA MET A 1 -14.79 5.96 -6.02
C MET A 1 -13.72 6.20 -7.07
N ASN A 2 -13.04 7.34 -7.05
CA ASN A 2 -11.96 7.61 -7.99
C ASN A 2 -10.69 6.93 -7.51
N LEU A 3 -10.14 6.04 -8.32
CA LEU A 3 -8.84 5.43 -8.06
C LEU A 3 -7.74 6.44 -8.42
N ILE A 4 -7.03 6.90 -7.40
CA ILE A 4 -5.93 7.84 -7.54
C ILE A 4 -4.62 7.03 -7.66
N LYS A 5 -3.74 7.44 -8.56
CA LYS A 5 -2.44 6.78 -8.77
C LYS A 5 -1.32 7.64 -8.22
N CYS A 6 -0.57 7.08 -7.26
CA CYS A 6 0.67 7.65 -6.73
C CYS A 6 1.65 6.50 -6.51
N TYR A 7 2.42 6.18 -7.55
CA TYR A 7 3.28 5.00 -7.54
C TYR A 7 4.54 5.21 -6.70
N GLN A 8 4.85 4.21 -5.90
CA GLN A 8 6.06 4.18 -5.06
C GLN A 8 7.28 3.72 -5.88
N THR A 9 7.58 4.44 -6.94
CA THR A 9 8.56 4.08 -7.99
C THR A 9 9.98 3.94 -7.46
N ASN A 10 10.30 4.57 -6.35
CA ASN A 10 11.63 4.47 -5.74
C ASN A 10 11.79 3.23 -4.86
N SER A 11 10.70 2.60 -4.44
CA SER A 11 10.74 1.42 -3.58
C SER A 11 11.28 0.18 -4.31
N SER A 12 12.03 -0.66 -3.58
CA SER A 12 12.60 -1.89 -4.13
C SER A 12 11.52 -2.89 -4.60
N TRP A 13 10.38 -2.95 -3.90
CA TRP A 13 9.29 -3.83 -4.31
C TRP A 13 8.68 -3.43 -5.66
N TYR A 14 8.56 -2.12 -5.93
CA TYR A 14 8.03 -1.61 -7.20
C TYR A 14 8.95 -1.97 -8.39
N LYS A 15 10.26 -1.88 -8.16
CA LYS A 15 11.30 -2.24 -9.14
C LYS A 15 11.47 -3.76 -9.30
N GLY A 16 10.85 -4.54 -8.43
CA GLY A 16 10.97 -5.98 -8.37
C GLY A 16 10.16 -6.73 -9.43
N ALA A 17 9.88 -7.99 -9.15
CA ALA A 17 9.23 -8.89 -10.08
C ALA A 17 7.78 -8.48 -10.40
N LYS A 18 7.40 -8.65 -11.66
CA LYS A 18 6.00 -8.59 -12.08
C LYS A 18 5.35 -9.96 -11.86
N ARG A 19 4.05 -9.95 -11.54
CA ARG A 19 3.31 -11.21 -11.43
C ARG A 19 3.11 -11.84 -12.81
N ASN A 20 3.16 -13.14 -12.84
CA ASN A 20 2.94 -13.97 -14.04
C ASN A 20 1.70 -14.87 -13.90
N SER A 21 0.90 -14.66 -12.89
CA SER A 21 -0.34 -15.42 -12.62
C SER A 21 -1.51 -14.48 -12.35
N THR A 22 -2.72 -14.97 -12.59
CA THR A 22 -3.94 -14.27 -12.20
C THR A 22 -4.08 -14.29 -10.68
N PRO A 23 -4.35 -13.15 -10.02
CA PRO A 23 -4.64 -13.12 -8.60
C PRO A 23 -5.85 -14.00 -8.26
N VAL A 24 -5.76 -14.70 -7.14
CA VAL A 24 -6.87 -15.54 -6.62
C VAL A 24 -7.76 -14.77 -5.64
N GLY A 25 -7.33 -13.57 -5.22
CA GLY A 25 -8.11 -12.75 -4.30
C GLY A 25 -7.38 -11.50 -3.86
N ILE A 26 -7.98 -10.84 -2.88
CA ILE A 26 -7.47 -9.63 -2.25
C ILE A 26 -7.05 -9.97 -0.82
N LEU A 27 -5.87 -9.52 -0.42
CA LEU A 27 -5.41 -9.57 0.95
C LEU A 27 -5.45 -8.17 1.55
N TRP A 28 -6.15 -8.04 2.66
CA TRP A 28 -6.26 -6.81 3.42
C TRP A 28 -5.26 -6.81 4.56
N HIS A 29 -4.54 -5.71 4.70
CA HIS A 29 -3.69 -5.41 5.84
C HIS A 29 -4.20 -4.17 6.55
N ALA A 30 -3.79 -3.97 7.79
CA ALA A 30 -3.97 -2.73 8.52
C ALA A 30 -2.62 -2.28 9.08
N THR A 31 -2.36 -0.98 9.05
CA THR A 31 -1.04 -0.42 9.41
C THR A 31 -0.68 -0.61 10.88
N ALA A 32 -1.66 -0.82 11.75
CA ALA A 32 -1.50 -0.90 13.20
C ALA A 32 -0.72 0.28 13.81
N ALA A 33 -0.68 1.42 13.10
CA ALA A 33 0.16 2.56 13.46
C ALA A 33 -0.64 3.72 14.09
N GLY A 34 -1.96 3.60 14.17
CA GLY A 34 -2.85 4.64 14.70
C GLY A 34 -2.77 5.96 13.94
N ASN A 35 -2.48 5.91 12.64
CA ASN A 35 -2.38 7.08 11.76
C ASN A 35 -3.21 6.85 10.48
N PRO A 36 -4.41 7.45 10.38
CA PRO A 36 -5.32 7.23 9.26
C PRO A 36 -4.90 7.96 7.97
N THR A 37 -3.86 8.83 8.01
CA THR A 37 -3.55 9.71 6.88
C THR A 37 -2.65 9.04 5.83
N LEU A 38 -3.09 9.05 4.59
CA LEU A 38 -2.34 8.51 3.45
C LEU A 38 -0.95 9.14 3.29
N LYS A 39 -0.80 10.44 3.59
CA LYS A 39 0.48 11.15 3.48
C LYS A 39 1.61 10.52 4.29
N ARG A 40 1.28 9.76 5.35
CA ARG A 40 2.29 9.08 6.19
C ARG A 40 2.97 7.95 5.43
N TYR A 41 2.28 7.35 4.49
CA TYR A 41 2.71 6.11 3.82
C TYR A 41 2.99 6.29 2.33
N VAL A 42 2.26 7.20 1.68
CA VAL A 42 2.32 7.41 0.22
C VAL A 42 2.63 8.86 -0.07
N GLN A 43 3.73 9.11 -0.75
CA GLN A 43 4.11 10.43 -1.28
C GLN A 43 4.66 10.28 -2.70
N PRO A 44 4.43 11.25 -3.59
CA PRO A 44 5.10 11.30 -4.89
C PRO A 44 6.57 11.66 -4.70
N MET A 45 7.41 11.29 -5.66
CA MET A 45 8.77 11.84 -5.78
C MET A 45 8.71 13.25 -6.34
N GLU A 46 9.65 14.11 -5.94
CA GLU A 46 9.74 15.49 -6.42
C GLU A 46 9.89 15.59 -7.94
N THR A 47 10.36 14.53 -8.57
CA THR A 47 10.54 14.41 -10.04
C THR A 47 9.27 13.95 -10.77
N ASP A 48 8.23 13.55 -10.05
CA ASP A 48 6.99 13.09 -10.68
C ASP A 48 6.24 14.26 -11.32
N ALA A 49 5.76 14.06 -12.54
CA ALA A 49 5.06 15.10 -13.30
C ALA A 49 3.81 15.66 -12.60
N ASN A 50 3.16 14.86 -11.75
CA ASN A 50 1.98 15.22 -10.98
C ASN A 50 2.28 15.55 -9.51
N TYR A 51 3.55 15.83 -9.17
CA TYR A 51 3.97 16.06 -7.78
C TYR A 51 3.09 17.07 -7.03
N GLN A 52 2.89 18.26 -7.60
CA GLN A 52 2.12 19.33 -6.94
C GLN A 52 0.65 18.94 -6.73
N GLU A 53 0.06 18.27 -7.69
CA GLU A 53 -1.31 17.75 -7.58
C GLU A 53 -1.41 16.74 -6.43
N MET A 54 -0.50 15.78 -6.38
CA MET A 54 -0.48 14.75 -5.35
C MET A 54 -0.20 15.32 -3.95
N ILE A 55 0.70 16.29 -3.82
CA ILE A 55 0.97 16.94 -2.53
C ILE A 55 -0.24 17.75 -2.06
N THR A 56 -0.95 18.41 -2.97
CA THR A 56 -2.21 19.10 -2.63
C THR A 56 -3.26 18.13 -2.11
N LEU A 57 -3.40 16.99 -2.77
CA LEU A 57 -4.40 15.99 -2.46
C LEU A 57 -4.08 15.21 -1.18
N LEU A 58 -2.86 14.71 -1.05
CA LEU A 58 -2.43 13.88 0.08
C LEU A 58 -2.05 14.70 1.31
N GLY A 59 -1.56 15.91 1.11
CA GLY A 59 -0.80 16.68 2.10
C GLY A 59 0.67 16.25 2.12
N LYS A 60 1.56 17.18 2.42
CA LYS A 60 3.01 16.91 2.48
C LYS A 60 3.39 16.14 3.75
N ASN A 61 4.16 15.06 3.61
CA ASN A 61 4.86 14.41 4.70
C ASN A 61 6.19 15.16 4.95
N LYS A 62 6.25 15.93 6.02
CA LYS A 62 7.43 16.75 6.36
C LYS A 62 8.61 15.93 6.91
N TYR A 63 8.39 14.66 7.22
CA TYR A 63 9.38 13.80 7.85
C TYR A 63 10.15 12.93 6.85
N GLY A 64 9.70 12.85 5.58
CA GLY A 64 10.32 12.02 4.55
C GLY A 64 10.37 10.54 4.93
N ASN A 65 9.42 10.09 5.73
CA ASN A 65 9.38 8.73 6.26
C ASN A 65 8.23 7.89 5.67
N ASP A 66 7.71 8.30 4.53
CA ASP A 66 6.80 7.48 3.72
C ASP A 66 7.56 6.40 2.95
N TRP A 67 6.82 5.45 2.41
CA TRP A 67 7.41 4.26 1.79
C TRP A 67 8.04 4.48 0.40
N ASN A 68 7.96 5.68 -0.14
CA ASN A 68 8.66 6.05 -1.37
C ASN A 68 10.01 6.73 -1.11
N HIS A 69 10.18 7.34 0.10
CA HIS A 69 11.39 8.07 0.48
C HIS A 69 12.30 7.32 1.45
N ILE A 70 11.83 6.24 2.05
CA ILE A 70 12.67 5.37 2.89
C ILE A 70 12.92 4.04 2.20
N GLU A 71 14.06 3.43 2.50
CA GLU A 71 14.32 2.05 2.11
C GLU A 71 13.40 1.13 2.91
N HIS A 72 12.52 0.41 2.21
CA HIS A 72 11.55 -0.46 2.84
C HIS A 72 11.37 -1.74 2.03
N GLU A 73 11.53 -2.88 2.70
CA GLU A 73 11.41 -4.19 2.05
C GLU A 73 9.98 -4.70 1.89
N ALA A 74 8.99 -3.91 2.25
CA ALA A 74 7.58 -4.24 2.07
C ALA A 74 6.95 -3.31 1.05
N GLY A 75 5.84 -3.74 0.46
CA GLY A 75 5.07 -2.94 -0.48
C GLY A 75 3.73 -3.57 -0.79
N LEU A 76 2.81 -2.73 -1.19
CA LEU A 76 1.41 -3.07 -1.39
C LEU A 76 0.90 -2.43 -2.67
N ASN A 77 -0.06 -3.06 -3.33
CA ASN A 77 -0.60 -2.51 -4.57
C ASN A 77 -1.40 -1.23 -4.33
N ALA A 78 -2.08 -1.10 -3.19
CA ALA A 78 -2.88 0.08 -2.88
C ALA A 78 -2.99 0.35 -1.38
N TRP A 79 -3.35 1.58 -1.04
CA TRP A 79 -3.57 2.11 0.30
C TRP A 79 -4.95 2.73 0.39
N ILE A 80 -5.63 2.56 1.52
CA ILE A 80 -6.91 3.19 1.82
C ILE A 80 -6.76 4.03 3.09
N GLY A 81 -7.14 5.30 3.03
CA GLY A 81 -7.02 6.19 4.18
C GLY A 81 -7.49 7.61 3.88
N GLN A 82 -7.15 8.54 4.76
CA GLN A 82 -7.55 9.93 4.67
C GLN A 82 -6.62 10.75 3.77
N LEU A 83 -7.23 11.54 2.90
CA LEU A 83 -6.61 12.65 2.17
C LEU A 83 -6.40 13.88 3.08
N ALA A 84 -5.80 14.95 2.53
CA ALA A 84 -5.54 16.18 3.26
C ALA A 84 -6.80 16.88 3.78
N ASP A 85 -7.91 16.74 3.08
CA ASP A 85 -9.23 17.31 3.43
C ASP A 85 -10.05 16.41 4.37
N GLY A 86 -9.50 15.25 4.79
CA GLY A 86 -10.16 14.28 5.65
C GLY A 86 -11.09 13.30 4.92
N SER A 87 -11.30 13.45 3.63
CA SER A 87 -12.05 12.46 2.83
C SER A 87 -11.28 11.14 2.70
N ILE A 88 -11.99 10.05 2.45
CA ILE A 88 -11.39 8.72 2.27
C ILE A 88 -11.16 8.45 0.81
N ALA A 89 -9.97 7.97 0.49
CA ALA A 89 -9.60 7.56 -0.86
C ALA A 89 -8.80 6.26 -0.88
N THR A 90 -8.79 5.65 -2.06
CA THR A 90 -7.87 4.55 -2.39
C THR A 90 -6.78 5.08 -3.30
N ILE A 91 -5.52 4.92 -2.89
CA ILE A 91 -4.34 5.27 -3.67
C ILE A 91 -3.70 4.00 -4.20
N GLN A 92 -3.62 3.87 -5.51
CA GLN A 92 -2.85 2.81 -6.14
C GLN A 92 -1.36 3.16 -6.05
N ALA A 93 -0.59 2.36 -5.32
CA ALA A 93 0.83 2.59 -5.05
C ALA A 93 1.76 1.87 -6.03
N GLY A 94 1.23 1.00 -6.85
CA GLY A 94 1.95 0.31 -7.92
C GLY A 94 1.00 -0.33 -8.91
N GLU A 95 1.55 -0.76 -10.03
CA GLU A 95 0.81 -1.50 -11.05
C GLU A 95 0.19 -2.78 -10.45
N TRP A 96 -1.03 -3.13 -10.88
CA TRP A 96 -1.65 -4.40 -10.44
C TRP A 96 -0.83 -5.63 -10.84
N THR A 97 0.01 -5.49 -11.86
CA THR A 97 0.97 -6.51 -12.30
C THR A 97 2.24 -6.56 -11.46
N THR A 98 2.52 -5.58 -10.62
CA THR A 98 3.68 -5.62 -9.71
C THR A 98 3.38 -6.55 -8.54
N THR A 99 4.32 -7.44 -8.25
CA THR A 99 4.24 -8.37 -7.13
C THR A 99 4.48 -7.62 -5.81
N PRO A 100 3.47 -7.48 -4.94
CA PRO A 100 3.64 -6.79 -3.68
C PRO A 100 4.39 -7.66 -2.65
N TRP A 101 5.07 -7.01 -1.71
CA TRP A 101 5.85 -7.66 -0.65
C TRP A 101 5.24 -7.49 0.75
N GLY A 102 3.95 -7.21 0.82
CA GLY A 102 3.26 -7.03 2.09
C GLY A 102 3.03 -8.32 2.88
N CYS A 103 3.10 -9.49 2.22
CA CYS A 103 3.08 -10.78 2.90
C CYS A 103 4.46 -11.14 3.42
N GLY A 104 4.52 -11.68 4.62
CA GLY A 104 5.73 -12.30 5.15
C GLY A 104 6.20 -13.48 4.29
N ALA A 105 7.50 -13.75 4.31
CA ALA A 105 8.08 -14.93 3.68
C ALA A 105 8.06 -16.14 4.64
N GLY A 106 8.22 -17.33 4.07
CA GLY A 106 8.29 -18.57 4.84
C GLY A 106 6.92 -19.15 5.23
N SER A 107 6.95 -20.26 5.96
CA SER A 107 5.74 -20.95 6.42
C SER A 107 4.87 -20.11 7.37
N LYS A 108 5.41 -19.02 7.88
CA LYS A 108 4.72 -18.06 8.75
C LYS A 108 4.16 -16.84 7.99
N GLY A 109 4.33 -16.78 6.68
CA GLY A 109 3.77 -15.70 5.87
C GLY A 109 2.24 -15.70 5.91
N SER A 110 1.64 -14.53 5.93
CA SER A 110 0.20 -14.34 6.12
C SER A 110 -0.68 -15.04 5.09
N CYS A 111 -0.16 -15.29 3.88
CA CYS A 111 -0.90 -15.96 2.81
C CYS A 111 -0.73 -17.49 2.77
N ASN A 112 0.15 -18.06 3.56
CA ASN A 112 0.53 -19.48 3.45
C ASN A 112 -0.59 -20.46 3.83
N GLY A 113 -1.56 -20.05 4.62
CA GLY A 113 -2.70 -20.87 4.97
C GLY A 113 -3.61 -21.22 3.78
N TYR A 114 -3.56 -20.41 2.74
CA TYR A 114 -4.43 -20.57 1.56
C TYR A 114 -3.72 -21.14 0.35
N ILE A 115 -2.42 -20.92 0.24
CA ILE A 115 -1.62 -21.41 -0.88
C ILE A 115 -0.49 -22.25 -0.31
N LYS A 116 -0.66 -23.56 -0.39
CA LYS A 116 0.33 -24.55 0.09
C LYS A 116 1.54 -24.61 -0.85
N THR A 117 2.37 -23.59 -0.83
CA THR A 117 3.46 -23.54 -1.78
C THR A 117 4.66 -22.79 -1.20
N SER A 118 5.62 -22.50 -2.08
CA SER A 118 6.85 -21.84 -1.74
C SER A 118 6.62 -20.60 -0.85
N SER A 119 7.44 -20.47 0.09
CA SER A 119 7.44 -19.51 1.17
C SER A 119 8.08 -18.18 0.81
N SER A 120 8.24 -17.83 -0.47
CA SER A 120 8.83 -16.55 -0.86
C SER A 120 7.81 -15.42 -0.92
N ARG A 121 8.22 -14.20 -0.58
CA ARG A 121 7.40 -12.98 -0.74
C ARG A 121 6.91 -12.83 -2.17
N THR A 122 7.79 -13.11 -3.14
CA THR A 122 7.46 -13.07 -4.56
C THR A 122 6.32 -14.03 -4.89
N TYR A 123 6.37 -15.23 -4.33
CA TYR A 123 5.35 -16.23 -4.58
C TYR A 123 3.98 -15.80 -4.04
N ASN A 124 3.94 -15.38 -2.77
CA ASN A 124 2.69 -14.90 -2.16
C ASN A 124 2.13 -13.69 -2.92
N GLY A 125 2.98 -12.75 -3.32
CA GLY A 125 2.59 -11.60 -4.11
C GLY A 125 2.09 -11.94 -5.51
N GLN A 126 2.47 -13.08 -6.10
CA GLN A 126 1.94 -13.53 -7.38
C GLN A 126 0.42 -13.78 -7.31
N HIS A 127 -0.08 -14.28 -6.20
CA HIS A 127 -1.45 -14.76 -6.07
C HIS A 127 -2.42 -13.75 -5.44
N TRP A 128 -1.92 -12.70 -4.79
CA TRP A 128 -2.76 -11.76 -4.06
C TRP A 128 -2.53 -10.32 -4.51
N VAL A 129 -3.62 -9.61 -4.77
CA VAL A 129 -3.61 -8.15 -4.77
C VAL A 129 -3.69 -7.72 -3.32
N GLN A 130 -2.80 -6.81 -2.89
CA GLN A 130 -2.66 -6.46 -1.49
C GLN A 130 -2.99 -4.99 -1.26
N PHE A 131 -3.85 -4.76 -0.28
CA PHE A 131 -4.29 -3.45 0.16
C PHE A 131 -3.91 -3.24 1.62
N GLU A 132 -3.54 -2.02 1.96
CA GLU A 132 -3.31 -1.59 3.34
C GLU A 132 -4.33 -0.54 3.74
N ILE A 133 -4.98 -0.75 4.87
CA ILE A 133 -5.84 0.24 5.50
C ILE A 133 -4.99 1.04 6.49
N CYS A 134 -4.94 2.35 6.30
CA CYS A 134 -4.32 3.28 7.26
C CYS A 134 -5.23 3.38 8.47
N ASP A 135 -5.06 2.50 9.47
CA ASP A 135 -5.94 2.51 10.63
C ASP A 135 -5.61 3.65 11.61
N ASP A 136 -6.62 4.09 12.32
CA ASP A 136 -6.52 5.14 13.35
C ASP A 136 -6.33 4.60 14.78
N GLY A 137 -6.12 3.30 14.92
CA GLY A 137 -6.05 2.61 16.21
C GLY A 137 -7.43 2.39 16.84
N TYR A 138 -8.46 2.29 16.02
CA TYR A 138 -9.88 2.08 16.43
C TYR A 138 -10.44 3.20 17.32
N LYS A 139 -9.96 4.43 17.10
CA LYS A 139 -10.36 5.60 17.90
C LYS A 139 -11.64 6.26 17.40
N ASP A 140 -11.88 6.21 16.08
CA ASP A 140 -13.02 6.82 15.43
C ASP A 140 -13.87 5.76 14.70
N LYS A 141 -15.06 5.46 15.29
CA LYS A 141 -15.98 4.50 14.68
C LYS A 141 -16.44 4.94 13.27
N GLN A 142 -16.63 6.23 13.04
CA GLN A 142 -17.06 6.71 11.73
C GLN A 142 -15.97 6.51 10.66
N TYR A 143 -14.71 6.67 11.04
CA TYR A 143 -13.58 6.33 10.17
C TYR A 143 -13.55 4.85 9.88
N PHE A 144 -13.64 4.01 10.91
CA PHE A 144 -13.68 2.55 10.78
C PHE A 144 -14.77 2.10 9.79
N ASP A 145 -16.01 2.56 9.97
CA ASP A 145 -17.15 2.18 9.12
C ASP A 145 -16.98 2.62 7.64
N LYS A 146 -16.07 3.53 7.35
CA LYS A 146 -15.80 4.00 5.98
C LYS A 146 -14.68 3.25 5.28
N VAL A 147 -13.73 2.68 6.01
CA VAL A 147 -12.54 2.05 5.45
C VAL A 147 -12.60 0.53 5.46
N TYR A 148 -13.40 -0.08 6.32
CA TYR A 148 -13.68 -1.52 6.39
C TYR A 148 -15.06 -1.86 5.84
#